data_284ebf66afed9604713db7e6b2c8dbb0
#
_entry.id   284ebf66afed9604713db7e6b2c8dbb0
#
_cell.length_a   1.000
_cell.length_b   1.000
_cell.length_c   1.000
_cell.angle_alpha   90.00
_cell.angle_beta   90.00
_cell.angle_gamma   90.00
#
_symmetry.space_group_name_H-M   'P 1'
#
loop_
_entity.id
_entity.type
_entity.pdbx_description
1 polymer ?
#
loop_
_entity_poly.entity_id
_entity_poly.type
_entity_poly.pdbx_seq_one_letter_code
_entity_poly.pdbx_strand_id
1 'polypeptide(L)'
;MKTKVIVLFLLGFIPAFAQDIPTSKTEQNMDRIERCKKNYTELFGGEALTGQGTDPEMMDILQKYIFGEVFRTGDLDIKTREMITCVSLAAMQQLPQLKSHAGAALNTGVTPIELREAIYQCAPIIGFPKVLNALGAINSTFTERGIKLPLEKQETVTEEDRLEKGLAIQKPLYGEAMKELLKDVPGGMGADVARF
;
A
#
# COMPACT_ATOMS: atom_id res chain seq x y z
N MET A 1 17.53 18.49 -40.19
CA MET A 1 16.80 17.22 -40.01
C MET A 1 16.16 17.23 -38.65
N LYS A 2 14.83 17.31 -38.59
CA LYS A 2 14.09 17.35 -37.32
C LYS A 2 13.62 15.93 -37.02
N THR A 3 14.23 15.30 -36.01
CA THR A 3 13.86 13.96 -35.57
C THR A 3 12.58 14.07 -34.72
N LYS A 4 11.46 13.56 -35.25
CA LYS A 4 10.21 13.43 -34.53
C LYS A 4 10.30 12.19 -33.63
N VAL A 5 10.30 12.39 -32.31
CA VAL A 5 10.10 11.32 -31.33
C VAL A 5 8.61 10.99 -31.31
N ILE A 6 8.25 9.83 -31.81
CA ILE A 6 6.90 9.27 -31.71
C ILE A 6 6.85 8.49 -30.40
N VAL A 7 6.17 9.02 -29.40
CA VAL A 7 5.82 8.27 -28.18
C VAL A 7 4.58 7.43 -28.51
N LEU A 8 4.80 6.14 -28.71
CA LEU A 8 3.72 5.17 -28.93
C LEU A 8 3.15 4.76 -27.57
N PHE A 9 2.00 5.29 -27.21
CA PHE A 9 1.19 4.78 -26.10
C PHE A 9 0.56 3.46 -26.55
N LEU A 10 1.16 2.33 -26.18
CA LEU A 10 0.52 1.03 -26.25
C LEU A 10 -0.48 0.90 -25.07
N LEU A 11 -1.72 1.28 -25.31
CA LEU A 11 -2.86 0.86 -24.52
C LEU A 11 -3.07 -0.65 -24.77
N GLY A 12 -2.38 -1.48 -23.99
CA GLY A 12 -2.65 -2.90 -23.90
C GLY A 12 -4.05 -3.10 -23.32
N PHE A 13 -4.97 -3.59 -24.14
CA PHE A 13 -6.27 -4.07 -23.72
C PHE A 13 -6.03 -5.32 -22.87
N ILE A 14 -6.06 -5.18 -21.53
CA ILE A 14 -6.11 -6.32 -20.61
C ILE A 14 -7.61 -6.69 -20.55
N PRO A 15 -8.02 -7.88 -21.01
CA PRO A 15 -9.39 -8.32 -20.76
C PRO A 15 -9.54 -8.49 -19.26
N ALA A 16 -10.39 -7.69 -18.64
CA ALA A 16 -10.80 -7.85 -17.26
C ALA A 16 -11.57 -9.17 -17.16
N PHE A 17 -10.90 -10.24 -16.73
CA PHE A 17 -11.58 -11.38 -16.15
C PHE A 17 -12.03 -10.97 -14.75
N ALA A 18 -13.17 -10.30 -14.67
CA ALA A 18 -13.92 -10.19 -13.43
C ALA A 18 -14.47 -11.58 -13.14
N GLN A 19 -13.78 -12.36 -12.33
CA GLN A 19 -14.39 -13.50 -11.66
C GLN A 19 -15.16 -12.93 -10.48
N ASP A 20 -16.50 -13.08 -10.51
CA ASP A 20 -17.37 -12.78 -9.40
C ASP A 20 -17.00 -13.68 -8.21
N ILE A 21 -16.22 -13.18 -7.29
CA ILE A 21 -16.04 -13.80 -5.98
C ILE A 21 -17.35 -13.57 -5.24
N PRO A 22 -17.99 -14.61 -4.71
CA PRO A 22 -19.29 -14.45 -4.06
C PRO A 22 -19.11 -13.70 -2.73
N THR A 23 -19.30 -12.39 -2.76
CA THR A 23 -19.64 -11.63 -1.55
C THR A 23 -20.90 -12.25 -0.94
N SER A 24 -20.94 -12.39 0.37
CA SER A 24 -22.11 -13.01 1.02
C SER A 24 -23.39 -12.32 0.55
N LYS A 25 -24.48 -13.07 0.37
CA LYS A 25 -25.78 -12.52 -0.06
C LYS A 25 -26.24 -11.34 0.81
N THR A 26 -25.79 -11.28 2.05
CA THR A 26 -26.05 -10.21 3.02
C THR A 26 -25.33 -8.90 2.64
N GLU A 27 -24.10 -8.97 2.12
CA GLU A 27 -23.35 -7.78 1.71
C GLU A 27 -23.84 -7.18 0.39
N GLN A 28 -24.40 -8.02 -0.50
CA GLN A 28 -24.98 -7.54 -1.76
C GLN A 28 -26.24 -6.69 -1.57
N ASN A 29 -27.01 -6.93 -0.50
CA ASN A 29 -28.26 -6.23 -0.21
C ASN A 29 -28.13 -5.04 0.75
N MET A 30 -26.93 -4.81 1.31
CA MET A 30 -26.67 -3.69 2.23
C MET A 30 -26.69 -2.37 1.47
N ASP A 31 -27.42 -1.37 1.99
CA ASP A 31 -27.41 -0.05 1.39
C ASP A 31 -26.07 0.67 1.61
N ARG A 32 -25.88 1.79 0.89
CA ARG A 32 -24.66 2.60 0.92
C ARG A 32 -24.33 3.11 2.33
N ILE A 33 -25.32 3.52 3.08
CA ILE A 33 -25.14 4.13 4.40
C ILE A 33 -24.79 3.07 5.45
N GLU A 34 -25.49 1.95 5.42
CA GLU A 34 -25.19 0.80 6.29
C GLU A 34 -23.76 0.28 6.06
N ARG A 35 -23.38 0.14 4.79
CA ARG A 35 -22.02 -0.27 4.42
C ARG A 35 -20.96 0.72 4.88
N CYS A 36 -21.22 2.01 4.71
CA CYS A 36 -20.34 3.06 5.20
C CYS A 36 -20.11 2.93 6.71
N LYS A 37 -21.18 2.80 7.48
CA LYS A 37 -21.10 2.64 8.94
C LYS A 37 -20.32 1.38 9.33
N LYS A 38 -20.63 0.24 8.71
CA LYS A 38 -19.94 -1.03 8.98
C LYS A 38 -18.44 -0.90 8.73
N ASN A 39 -18.04 -0.50 7.54
CA ASN A 39 -16.63 -0.45 7.14
C ASN A 39 -15.85 0.60 7.95
N TYR A 40 -16.44 1.75 8.23
CA TYR A 40 -15.79 2.77 9.04
C TYR A 40 -15.56 2.30 10.47
N THR A 41 -16.55 1.66 11.09
CA THR A 41 -16.42 1.11 12.45
C THR A 41 -15.35 0.02 12.52
N GLU A 42 -15.30 -0.86 11.52
CA GLU A 42 -14.28 -1.90 11.43
C GLU A 42 -12.87 -1.32 11.34
N LEU A 43 -12.69 -0.27 10.54
CA LEU A 43 -11.39 0.38 10.31
C LEU A 43 -10.94 1.23 11.50
N PHE A 44 -11.82 2.08 12.00
CA PHE A 44 -11.43 3.14 12.94
C PHE A 44 -11.99 2.97 14.36
N GLY A 45 -12.85 1.97 14.57
CA GLY A 45 -13.44 1.68 15.90
C GLY A 45 -14.45 2.70 16.39
N GLY A 46 -14.80 3.70 15.57
CA GLY A 46 -15.74 4.78 15.91
C GLY A 46 -16.99 4.78 15.05
N GLU A 47 -17.86 5.75 15.28
CA GLU A 47 -19.09 5.93 14.50
C GLU A 47 -18.82 6.76 13.23
N ALA A 48 -19.37 6.31 12.09
CA ALA A 48 -19.40 7.06 10.85
C ALA A 48 -20.56 8.07 10.83
N LEU A 49 -20.43 9.11 9.98
CA LEU A 49 -21.50 10.06 9.66
C LEU A 49 -21.99 10.83 10.90
N THR A 50 -21.06 11.21 11.76
CA THR A 50 -21.39 11.90 13.02
C THR A 50 -21.84 13.35 12.84
N GLY A 51 -21.59 13.96 11.67
CA GLY A 51 -21.83 15.39 11.41
C GLY A 51 -20.94 16.32 12.24
N GLN A 52 -19.88 15.81 12.84
CA GLN A 52 -18.93 16.56 13.67
C GLN A 52 -17.69 16.96 12.88
N GLY A 53 -16.90 17.87 13.47
CA GLY A 53 -15.68 18.38 12.87
C GLY A 53 -15.86 19.78 12.26
N THR A 54 -14.79 20.28 11.64
CA THR A 54 -14.80 21.61 11.00
C THR A 54 -15.47 21.62 9.63
N ASP A 55 -15.48 20.45 8.96
CA ASP A 55 -15.98 20.27 7.59
C ASP A 55 -16.90 19.05 7.49
N PRO A 56 -18.07 19.08 8.16
CA PRO A 56 -18.95 17.92 8.30
C PRO A 56 -19.50 17.43 6.95
N GLU A 57 -19.78 18.32 6.00
CA GLU A 57 -20.23 17.93 4.66
C GLU A 57 -19.15 17.16 3.88
N MET A 58 -17.89 17.62 3.93
CA MET A 58 -16.78 16.92 3.27
C MET A 58 -16.56 15.55 3.89
N MET A 59 -16.62 15.44 5.21
CA MET A 59 -16.50 14.17 5.91
C MET A 59 -17.63 13.20 5.57
N ASP A 60 -18.85 13.71 5.44
CA ASP A 60 -20.01 12.92 5.01
C ASP A 60 -19.85 12.39 3.58
N ILE A 61 -19.43 13.24 2.64
CA ILE A 61 -19.15 12.87 1.25
C ILE A 61 -18.06 11.80 1.20
N LEU A 62 -16.93 12.05 1.86
CA LEU A 62 -15.76 11.16 1.90
C LEU A 62 -16.14 9.78 2.43
N GLN A 63 -16.80 9.75 3.60
CA GLN A 63 -17.14 8.48 4.25
C GLN A 63 -18.13 7.66 3.42
N LYS A 64 -19.19 8.28 2.92
CA LYS A 64 -20.17 7.60 2.07
C LYS A 64 -19.56 7.09 0.77
N TYR A 65 -18.68 7.88 0.15
CA TYR A 65 -18.03 7.50 -1.10
C TYR A 65 -17.02 6.37 -0.87
N ILE A 66 -16.05 6.57 0.02
CA ILE A 66 -14.98 5.58 0.21
C ILE A 66 -15.54 4.29 0.84
N PHE A 67 -16.14 4.39 2.02
CA PHE A 67 -16.54 3.20 2.78
C PHE A 67 -17.88 2.61 2.34
N GLY A 68 -18.74 3.42 1.70
CA GLY A 68 -20.03 2.97 1.19
C GLY A 68 -20.02 2.47 -0.25
N GLU A 69 -19.10 2.97 -1.10
CA GLU A 69 -19.06 2.65 -2.54
C GLU A 69 -17.74 2.02 -2.97
N VAL A 70 -16.59 2.70 -2.75
CA VAL A 70 -15.28 2.25 -3.23
C VAL A 70 -14.90 0.90 -2.62
N PHE A 71 -15.19 0.68 -1.34
CA PHE A 71 -14.92 -0.57 -0.66
C PHE A 71 -15.72 -1.78 -1.19
N ARG A 72 -16.78 -1.53 -1.97
CA ARG A 72 -17.51 -2.58 -2.69
C ARG A 72 -16.89 -2.92 -4.05
N THR A 73 -16.04 -2.04 -4.60
CA THR A 73 -15.52 -2.18 -5.96
C THR A 73 -14.34 -3.15 -5.99
N GLY A 74 -14.42 -4.15 -6.87
CA GLY A 74 -13.38 -5.17 -7.03
C GLY A 74 -13.29 -6.16 -5.87
N ASP A 75 -12.28 -7.04 -5.91
CA ASP A 75 -12.20 -8.25 -5.08
C ASP A 75 -11.14 -8.15 -3.98
N LEU A 76 -10.54 -6.98 -3.77
CA LEU A 76 -9.53 -6.80 -2.72
C LEU A 76 -10.20 -6.83 -1.34
N ASP A 77 -9.68 -7.67 -0.45
CA ASP A 77 -10.09 -7.67 0.96
C ASP A 77 -9.67 -6.38 1.67
N ILE A 78 -10.29 -6.13 2.81
CA ILE A 78 -10.10 -4.89 3.57
C ILE A 78 -8.67 -4.73 4.10
N LYS A 79 -8.01 -5.83 4.47
CA LYS A 79 -6.60 -5.85 4.91
C LYS A 79 -5.68 -5.36 3.80
N THR A 80 -5.82 -5.91 2.60
CA THR A 80 -5.04 -5.51 1.43
C THR A 80 -5.30 -4.06 1.04
N ARG A 81 -6.56 -3.60 1.09
CA ARG A 81 -6.92 -2.19 0.82
C ARG A 81 -6.20 -1.23 1.77
N GLU A 82 -6.19 -1.52 3.06
CA GLU A 82 -5.52 -0.67 4.03
C GLU A 82 -3.99 -0.68 3.87
N MET A 83 -3.39 -1.80 3.51
CA MET A 83 -1.97 -1.83 3.16
C MET A 83 -1.64 -0.95 1.95
N ILE A 84 -2.45 -1.03 0.88
CA ILE A 84 -2.30 -0.17 -0.31
C ILE A 84 -2.48 1.30 0.08
N THR A 85 -3.45 1.61 0.92
CA THR A 85 -3.70 2.97 1.41
C THR A 85 -2.49 3.50 2.19
N CYS A 86 -1.94 2.71 3.11
CA CYS A 86 -0.74 3.09 3.87
C CYS A 86 0.47 3.35 2.96
N VAL A 87 0.74 2.49 1.99
CA VAL A 87 1.82 2.66 1.02
C VAL A 87 1.62 3.92 0.18
N SER A 88 0.39 4.16 -0.29
CA SER A 88 0.05 5.36 -1.07
C SER A 88 0.25 6.64 -0.25
N LEU A 89 -0.22 6.66 0.99
CA LEU A 89 -0.07 7.79 1.91
C LEU A 89 1.40 8.05 2.27
N ALA A 90 2.20 6.99 2.43
CA ALA A 90 3.64 7.10 2.62
C ALA A 90 4.32 7.74 1.40
N ALA A 91 3.99 7.30 0.19
CA ALA A 91 4.52 7.87 -1.04
C ALA A 91 4.16 9.35 -1.21
N MET A 92 2.92 9.72 -0.88
CA MET A 92 2.42 11.09 -0.92
C MET A 92 2.86 11.94 0.29
N GLN A 93 3.49 11.36 1.30
CA GLN A 93 3.90 12.03 2.56
C GLN A 93 2.71 12.63 3.33
N GLN A 94 1.55 12.00 3.24
CA GLN A 94 0.37 12.39 4.02
C GLN A 94 0.42 11.74 5.41
N LEU A 95 1.39 12.16 6.23
CA LEU A 95 1.74 11.49 7.48
C LEU A 95 0.62 11.44 8.53
N PRO A 96 -0.21 12.49 8.72
CA PRO A 96 -1.35 12.41 9.63
C PRO A 96 -2.38 11.34 9.20
N GLN A 97 -2.65 11.25 7.90
CA GLN A 97 -3.54 10.22 7.35
C GLN A 97 -2.91 8.84 7.44
N LEU A 98 -1.59 8.73 7.15
CA LEU A 98 -0.86 7.48 7.32
C LEU A 98 -0.95 6.95 8.75
N LYS A 99 -0.80 7.81 9.76
CA LYS A 99 -0.95 7.43 11.16
C LYS A 99 -2.35 6.85 11.46
N SER A 100 -3.40 7.49 10.95
CA SER A 100 -4.78 7.00 11.12
C SER A 100 -5.00 5.66 10.42
N HIS A 101 -4.56 5.53 9.17
CA HIS A 101 -4.70 4.31 8.38
C HIS A 101 -3.78 3.17 8.86
N ALA A 102 -2.63 3.45 9.46
CA ALA A 102 -1.84 2.44 10.15
C ALA A 102 -2.63 1.81 11.30
N GLY A 103 -3.39 2.62 12.04
CA GLY A 103 -4.34 2.12 13.05
C GLY A 103 -5.43 1.24 12.44
N ALA A 104 -6.04 1.66 11.34
CA ALA A 104 -7.05 0.89 10.62
C ALA A 104 -6.49 -0.42 10.06
N ALA A 105 -5.29 -0.40 9.49
CA ALA A 105 -4.59 -1.59 9.01
C ALA A 105 -4.42 -2.64 10.12
N LEU A 106 -3.98 -2.21 11.31
CA LEU A 106 -3.88 -3.12 12.47
C LEU A 106 -5.25 -3.68 12.89
N ASN A 107 -6.32 -2.88 12.84
CA ASN A 107 -7.68 -3.33 13.15
C ASN A 107 -8.19 -4.39 12.17
N THR A 108 -7.75 -4.35 10.92
CA THR A 108 -8.13 -5.31 9.87
C THR A 108 -7.19 -6.52 9.77
N GLY A 109 -6.27 -6.67 10.71
CA GLY A 109 -5.40 -7.84 10.83
C GLY A 109 -4.08 -7.73 10.07
N VAL A 110 -3.68 -6.54 9.61
CA VAL A 110 -2.29 -6.29 9.19
C VAL A 110 -1.41 -6.35 10.43
N THR A 111 -0.38 -7.17 10.41
CA THR A 111 0.58 -7.20 11.50
C THR A 111 1.53 -6.01 11.45
N PRO A 112 2.11 -5.59 12.60
CA PRO A 112 3.12 -4.53 12.62
C PRO A 112 4.31 -4.80 11.69
N ILE A 113 4.72 -6.06 11.59
CA ILE A 113 5.81 -6.50 10.70
C ILE A 113 5.40 -6.32 9.23
N GLU A 114 4.23 -6.82 8.81
CA GLU A 114 3.74 -6.66 7.44
C GLU A 114 3.68 -5.18 7.04
N LEU A 115 3.16 -4.32 7.92
CA LEU A 115 3.06 -2.89 7.63
C LEU A 115 4.44 -2.23 7.51
N ARG A 116 5.38 -2.54 8.42
CA ARG A 116 6.75 -2.05 8.34
C ARG A 116 7.44 -2.47 7.06
N GLU A 117 7.37 -3.76 6.71
CA GLU A 117 8.00 -4.30 5.51
C GLU A 117 7.42 -3.70 4.23
N ALA A 118 6.10 -3.48 4.17
CA ALA A 118 5.47 -2.77 3.05
C ALA A 118 6.02 -1.34 2.88
N ILE A 119 6.25 -0.62 3.98
CA ILE A 119 6.86 0.72 3.93
C ILE A 119 8.36 0.63 3.55
N TYR A 120 9.11 -0.38 4.02
CA TYR A 120 10.50 -0.59 3.63
C TYR A 120 10.65 -0.79 2.12
N GLN A 121 9.76 -1.59 1.51
CA GLN A 121 9.75 -1.85 0.07
C GLN A 121 9.49 -0.60 -0.78
N CYS A 122 9.02 0.48 -0.20
CA CYS A 122 8.87 1.75 -0.91
C CYS A 122 10.22 2.46 -1.15
N ALA A 123 11.29 2.13 -0.41
CA ALA A 123 12.54 2.90 -0.42
C ALA A 123 13.19 3.03 -1.82
N PRO A 124 13.27 2.00 -2.66
CA PRO A 124 13.83 2.12 -4.00
C PRO A 124 13.03 3.03 -4.93
N ILE A 125 11.75 3.27 -4.61
CA ILE A 125 10.80 3.98 -5.48
C ILE A 125 10.64 5.44 -5.02
N ILE A 126 10.43 5.67 -3.72
CA ILE A 126 10.13 7.00 -3.18
C ILE A 126 11.31 7.66 -2.45
N GLY A 127 12.40 6.92 -2.22
CA GLY A 127 13.61 7.36 -1.53
C GLY A 127 13.54 7.24 -0.01
N PHE A 128 14.70 7.01 0.60
CA PHE A 128 14.85 6.82 2.05
C PHE A 128 14.26 7.96 2.91
N PRO A 129 14.43 9.27 2.58
CA PRO A 129 13.87 10.32 3.43
C PRO A 129 12.37 10.20 3.64
N LYS A 130 11.62 9.88 2.58
CA LYS A 130 10.17 9.68 2.66
C LYS A 130 9.80 8.44 3.47
N VAL A 131 10.55 7.36 3.30
CA VAL A 131 10.36 6.13 4.08
C VAL A 131 10.61 6.36 5.57
N LEU A 132 11.67 7.08 5.93
CA LEU A 132 11.97 7.41 7.33
C LEU A 132 10.85 8.23 7.98
N ASN A 133 10.29 9.22 7.26
CA ASN A 133 9.13 9.97 7.72
C ASN A 133 7.90 9.06 7.93
N ALA A 134 7.62 8.18 6.96
CA ALA A 134 6.52 7.23 7.04
C ALA A 134 6.69 6.26 8.23
N LEU A 135 7.91 5.76 8.45
CA LEU A 135 8.23 4.92 9.61
C LEU A 135 7.99 5.66 10.93
N GLY A 136 8.33 6.94 11.01
CA GLY A 136 8.02 7.77 12.18
C GLY A 136 6.50 7.78 12.48
N ALA A 137 5.69 7.94 11.44
CA ALA A 137 4.24 7.97 11.58
C ALA A 137 3.66 6.62 12.05
N ILE A 138 4.04 5.50 11.42
CA ILE A 138 3.53 4.17 11.81
C ILE A 138 4.06 3.73 13.18
N ASN A 139 5.31 4.03 13.52
CA ASN A 139 5.90 3.74 14.83
C ASN A 139 5.19 4.51 15.96
N SER A 140 4.72 5.74 15.70
CA SER A 140 3.86 6.46 16.65
C SER A 140 2.58 5.69 16.94
N THR A 141 1.91 5.17 15.90
CA THR A 141 0.72 4.31 16.05
C THR A 141 1.04 3.02 16.84
N PHE A 142 2.17 2.39 16.54
CA PHE A 142 2.60 1.18 17.26
C PHE A 142 2.78 1.45 18.75
N THR A 143 3.48 2.53 19.09
CA THR A 143 3.71 2.95 20.48
C THR A 143 2.40 3.26 21.21
N GLU A 144 1.48 4.00 20.58
CA GLU A 144 0.17 4.33 21.14
C GLU A 144 -0.69 3.09 21.41
N ARG A 145 -0.47 2.03 20.64
CA ARG A 145 -1.14 0.72 20.82
C ARG A 145 -0.38 -0.25 21.73
N GLY A 146 0.69 0.19 22.37
CA GLY A 146 1.49 -0.63 23.26
C GLY A 146 2.34 -1.70 22.56
N ILE A 147 2.53 -1.60 21.27
CA ILE A 147 3.38 -2.50 20.50
C ILE A 147 4.84 -2.14 20.79
N LYS A 148 5.58 -3.14 21.26
CA LYS A 148 6.98 -2.96 21.65
C LYS A 148 7.88 -2.75 20.42
N LEU A 149 8.70 -1.70 20.48
CA LEU A 149 9.75 -1.43 19.49
C LEU A 149 11.14 -1.70 20.10
N PRO A 150 12.13 -2.07 19.27
CA PRO A 150 12.03 -2.37 17.85
C PRO A 150 11.27 -3.67 17.57
N LEU A 151 10.64 -3.76 16.40
CA LEU A 151 10.04 -5.01 15.93
C LEU A 151 11.15 -6.02 15.58
N GLU A 152 10.80 -7.30 15.60
CA GLU A 152 11.69 -8.39 15.21
C GLU A 152 12.24 -8.17 13.79
N LYS A 153 13.53 -8.44 13.61
CA LYS A 153 14.19 -8.38 12.32
C LYS A 153 13.66 -9.47 11.38
N GLN A 154 13.46 -9.10 10.11
CA GLN A 154 13.05 -10.02 9.05
C GLN A 154 14.17 -10.26 8.03
N GLU A 155 15.35 -9.74 8.29
CA GLU A 155 16.53 -9.90 7.45
C GLU A 155 16.91 -11.39 7.29
N THR A 156 16.97 -11.85 6.05
CA THR A 156 17.32 -13.23 5.68
C THR A 156 18.58 -13.31 4.82
N VAL A 157 19.25 -12.18 4.62
CA VAL A 157 20.41 -12.02 3.76
C VAL A 157 21.62 -11.55 4.55
N THR A 158 22.82 -11.83 4.04
CA THR A 158 24.09 -11.29 4.54
C THR A 158 24.69 -10.33 3.51
N GLU A 159 25.73 -9.60 3.88
CA GLU A 159 26.43 -8.71 2.95
C GLU A 159 27.00 -9.47 1.74
N GLU A 160 27.39 -10.73 1.95
CA GLU A 160 28.00 -11.58 0.91
C GLU A 160 26.98 -12.11 -0.08
N ASP A 161 25.75 -12.45 0.37
CA ASP A 161 24.75 -13.15 -0.45
C ASP A 161 23.57 -12.28 -0.91
N ARG A 162 23.46 -11.04 -0.45
CA ARG A 162 22.29 -10.18 -0.72
C ARG A 162 22.04 -9.91 -2.20
N LEU A 163 23.10 -9.78 -3.02
CA LEU A 163 22.94 -9.60 -4.46
C LEU A 163 22.35 -10.84 -5.12
N GLU A 164 22.89 -12.02 -4.81
CA GLU A 164 22.43 -13.29 -5.37
C GLU A 164 20.97 -13.54 -4.98
N LYS A 165 20.63 -13.39 -3.72
CA LYS A 165 19.27 -13.57 -3.21
C LYS A 165 18.28 -12.54 -3.77
N GLY A 166 18.69 -11.27 -3.88
CA GLY A 166 17.86 -10.24 -4.50
C GLY A 166 17.56 -10.54 -5.97
N LEU A 167 18.55 -10.96 -6.74
CA LEU A 167 18.36 -11.39 -8.14
C LEU A 167 17.46 -12.62 -8.24
N ALA A 168 17.58 -13.58 -7.31
CA ALA A 168 16.73 -14.76 -7.27
C ALA A 168 15.24 -14.41 -7.03
N ILE A 169 14.95 -13.41 -6.21
CA ILE A 169 13.58 -12.89 -5.98
C ILE A 169 13.06 -12.14 -7.21
N GLN A 170 13.89 -11.34 -7.86
CA GLN A 170 13.47 -10.52 -8.99
C GLN A 170 13.27 -11.33 -10.29
N LYS A 171 14.03 -12.39 -10.47
CA LYS A 171 13.98 -13.21 -11.70
C LYS A 171 12.59 -13.77 -12.03
N PRO A 172 11.81 -14.33 -11.10
CA PRO A 172 10.45 -14.78 -11.38
C PRO A 172 9.49 -13.64 -11.76
N LEU A 173 9.74 -12.42 -11.27
CA LEU A 173 8.87 -11.26 -11.49
C LEU A 173 9.15 -10.57 -12.82
N TYR A 174 10.42 -10.42 -13.18
CA TYR A 174 10.86 -9.61 -14.32
C TYR A 174 11.52 -10.41 -15.44
N GLY A 175 11.76 -11.70 -15.23
CA GLY A 175 12.39 -12.59 -16.21
C GLY A 175 13.87 -12.24 -16.50
N GLU A 176 14.38 -12.76 -17.60
CA GLU A 176 15.76 -12.51 -18.03
C GLU A 176 16.03 -11.07 -18.49
N ALA A 177 14.95 -10.29 -18.75
CA ALA A 177 15.07 -8.88 -19.15
C ALA A 177 15.83 -8.05 -18.10
N MET A 178 15.73 -8.42 -16.80
CA MET A 178 16.49 -7.74 -15.74
C MET A 178 18.00 -7.85 -15.94
N LYS A 179 18.52 -8.99 -16.40
CA LYS A 179 19.95 -9.16 -16.63
C LYS A 179 20.45 -8.22 -17.73
N GLU A 180 19.67 -8.04 -18.78
CA GLU A 180 20.01 -7.12 -19.87
C GLU A 180 19.92 -5.66 -19.40
N LEU A 181 18.88 -5.31 -18.64
CA LEU A 181 18.70 -3.96 -18.08
C LEU A 181 19.83 -3.57 -17.12
N LEU A 182 20.42 -4.55 -16.41
CA LEU A 182 21.48 -4.32 -15.43
C LEU A 182 22.90 -4.32 -16.05
N LYS A 183 23.09 -4.88 -17.26
CA LYS A 183 24.41 -4.98 -17.89
C LYS A 183 25.05 -3.65 -18.26
N ASP A 184 24.23 -2.67 -18.70
CA ASP A 184 24.70 -1.46 -19.35
C ASP A 184 24.49 -0.20 -18.50
N VAL A 185 24.17 -0.33 -17.21
CA VAL A 185 24.02 0.82 -16.32
C VAL A 185 25.39 1.23 -15.76
N PRO A 186 25.92 2.41 -16.16
CA PRO A 186 27.19 2.89 -15.63
C PRO A 186 27.18 2.98 -14.11
N GLY A 187 28.19 2.40 -13.45
CA GLY A 187 28.32 2.44 -11.99
C GLY A 187 27.52 1.39 -11.21
N GLY A 188 26.84 0.46 -11.89
CA GLY A 188 26.19 -0.68 -11.21
C GLY A 188 24.88 -0.33 -10.48
N MET A 189 24.24 0.80 -10.78
CA MET A 189 22.99 1.23 -10.12
C MET A 189 21.88 0.18 -10.17
N GLY A 190 21.79 -0.61 -11.23
CA GLY A 190 20.81 -1.69 -11.30
C GLY A 190 21.08 -2.83 -10.33
N ALA A 191 22.37 -3.12 -10.05
CA ALA A 191 22.74 -4.10 -9.05
C ALA A 191 22.40 -3.62 -7.61
N ASP A 192 22.39 -2.34 -7.36
CA ASP A 192 22.08 -1.78 -6.03
C ASP A 192 20.62 -2.01 -5.65
N VAL A 193 19.69 -1.96 -6.60
CA VAL A 193 18.29 -2.33 -6.34
C VAL A 193 18.15 -3.81 -5.97
N ALA A 194 18.93 -4.69 -6.58
CA ALA A 194 18.92 -6.10 -6.22
C ALA A 194 19.59 -6.39 -4.87
N ARG A 195 20.50 -5.51 -4.43
CA ARG A 195 21.13 -5.59 -3.10
C ARG A 195 20.28 -5.07 -1.97
N PHE A 196 19.33 -4.19 -2.28
CA PHE A 196 18.40 -3.66 -1.29
C PHE A 196 17.45 -4.74 -0.78
#